data_fc9bbe2a0ad6efeb5608b7e2f7777895
#
_entry.id   fc9bbe2a0ad6efeb5608b7e2f7777895
#
_cell.length_a   1.000
_cell.length_b   1.000
_cell.length_c   1.000
_cell.angle_alpha   90.00
_cell.angle_beta   90.00
_cell.angle_gamma   90.00
#
_symmetry.space_group_name_H-M   'P 1'
#
loop_
_entity.id
_entity.type
_entity.pdbx_description
1 polymer ?
#
loop_
_entity_poly.entity_id
_entity_poly.type
_entity_poly.pdbx_seq_one_letter_code
_entity_poly.pdbx_strand_id
1 'polypeptide(L)'
;MSTIQKRILVADRLRRPPATGWSWVDRRFLREHGDHLSREAMLLYFFLAAVADRHGLSFYSDHTLTSRLRLSPQVLEKARQELLDRDLIAYQLPLVQVLSLPTPGVSRRPEPGQGLIQFGELLRQVGVAPAADPSRNAADPRRKPS
;
A
#
# COMPACT_ATOMS: atom_id res chain seq x y z
N MET A 1 42.88 8.73 1.45
CA MET A 1 41.47 8.49 1.86
C MET A 1 41.45 7.70 3.14
N SER A 2 40.83 8.24 4.16
CA SER A 2 40.68 7.51 5.44
C SER A 2 39.67 6.42 5.29
N THR A 3 40.07 5.17 5.47
CA THR A 3 39.14 4.04 5.51
C THR A 3 38.46 4.03 6.87
N ILE A 4 37.15 4.33 6.91
CA ILE A 4 36.37 4.28 8.13
C ILE A 4 36.12 2.81 8.48
N GLN A 5 36.67 2.36 9.62
CA GLN A 5 36.37 1.04 10.17
C GLN A 5 35.03 1.07 10.92
N LYS A 6 34.09 0.26 10.46
CA LYS A 6 32.81 0.10 11.16
C LYS A 6 33.01 -0.79 12.39
N ARG A 7 32.72 -0.26 13.55
CA ARG A 7 32.74 -1.00 14.83
C ARG A 7 31.43 -0.81 15.58
N ILE A 8 31.07 -1.79 16.36
CA ILE A 8 29.92 -1.68 17.25
C ILE A 8 30.25 -0.64 18.35
N LEU A 9 29.41 0.39 18.46
CA LEU A 9 29.58 1.46 19.44
C LEU A 9 28.96 1.09 20.80
N VAL A 10 27.80 0.43 20.79
CA VAL A 10 27.06 0.04 22.00
C VAL A 10 26.63 -1.42 21.85
N ALA A 11 27.37 -2.34 22.44
CA ALA A 11 27.16 -3.78 22.26
C ALA A 11 25.81 -4.26 22.81
N ASP A 12 25.34 -3.70 23.92
CA ASP A 12 24.10 -4.08 24.60
C ASP A 12 22.83 -3.61 23.82
N ARG A 13 22.98 -2.70 22.87
CA ARG A 13 21.90 -2.09 22.10
C ARG A 13 21.94 -2.45 20.63
N LEU A 14 22.43 -3.61 20.29
CA LEU A 14 22.39 -4.10 18.91
C LEU A 14 20.95 -4.17 18.40
N ARG A 15 20.71 -3.53 17.24
CA ARG A 15 19.42 -3.58 16.59
C ARG A 15 19.15 -4.97 16.03
N ARG A 16 18.10 -5.59 16.51
CA ARG A 16 17.59 -6.89 16.02
C ARG A 16 16.11 -6.75 15.68
N PRO A 17 15.60 -7.42 14.64
CA PRO A 17 14.16 -7.45 14.43
C PRO A 17 13.48 -8.07 15.66
N PRO A 18 12.41 -7.45 16.18
CA PRO A 18 11.59 -8.07 17.21
C PRO A 18 10.91 -9.34 16.65
N ALA A 19 10.41 -10.20 17.50
CA ALA A 19 9.74 -11.44 17.10
C ALA A 19 8.48 -11.16 16.25
N THR A 20 7.80 -10.04 16.54
CA THR A 20 6.58 -9.60 15.85
C THR A 20 6.56 -8.08 15.68
N GLY A 21 5.69 -7.58 14.82
CA GLY A 21 5.44 -6.14 14.70
C GLY A 21 6.58 -5.35 14.08
N TRP A 22 7.29 -5.91 13.13
CA TRP A 22 8.32 -5.22 12.37
C TRP A 22 8.00 -5.23 10.87
N SER A 23 8.55 -4.26 10.18
CA SER A 23 8.48 -4.14 8.74
C SER A 23 9.85 -3.84 8.15
N TRP A 24 9.95 -3.83 6.83
CA TRP A 24 11.21 -3.63 6.13
C TRP A 24 11.07 -2.54 5.07
N VAL A 25 12.19 -1.94 4.72
CA VAL A 25 12.29 -0.99 3.61
C VAL A 25 13.43 -1.43 2.70
N ASP A 26 13.14 -1.53 1.40
CA ASP A 26 14.16 -1.84 0.40
C ASP A 26 15.16 -0.68 0.32
N ARG A 27 16.45 -0.98 0.45
CA ARG A 27 17.51 0.04 0.40
C ARG A 27 17.57 0.78 -0.92
N ARG A 28 17.08 0.16 -2.01
CA ARG A 28 16.98 0.81 -3.31
C ARG A 28 16.08 2.03 -3.28
N PHE A 29 15.08 2.05 -2.41
CA PHE A 29 14.18 3.20 -2.26
C PHE A 29 14.95 4.51 -2.06
N LEU A 30 15.85 4.54 -1.09
CA LEU A 30 16.65 5.74 -0.84
C LEU A 30 17.60 6.07 -2.00
N ARG A 31 18.23 5.05 -2.57
CA ARG A 31 19.22 5.23 -3.64
C ARG A 31 18.59 5.69 -4.96
N GLU A 32 17.42 5.17 -5.32
CA GLU A 32 16.79 5.37 -6.63
C GLU A 32 15.70 6.44 -6.60
N HIS A 33 15.08 6.69 -5.44
CA HIS A 33 13.95 7.59 -5.30
C HIS A 33 14.18 8.74 -4.31
N GLY A 34 15.11 8.58 -3.35
CA GLY A 34 15.30 9.54 -2.26
C GLY A 34 15.56 10.97 -2.72
N ASP A 35 16.39 11.17 -3.75
CA ASP A 35 16.73 12.50 -4.26
C ASP A 35 15.62 13.16 -5.10
N HIS A 36 14.60 12.40 -5.45
CA HIS A 36 13.52 12.83 -6.36
C HIS A 36 12.16 13.02 -5.67
N LEU A 37 12.04 12.61 -4.44
CA LEU A 37 10.80 12.73 -3.65
C LEU A 37 10.89 13.93 -2.70
N SER A 38 9.74 14.56 -2.47
CA SER A 38 9.61 15.51 -1.37
C SER A 38 9.79 14.80 -0.01
N ARG A 39 10.16 15.55 1.01
CA ARG A 39 10.27 15.02 2.37
C ARG A 39 8.95 14.43 2.86
N GLU A 40 7.85 15.07 2.51
CA GLU A 40 6.50 14.66 2.85
C GLU A 40 6.12 13.35 2.18
N ALA A 41 6.50 13.16 0.90
CA ALA A 41 6.29 11.90 0.19
C ALA A 41 7.15 10.77 0.78
N MET A 42 8.41 11.04 1.13
CA MET A 42 9.26 10.05 1.82
C MET A 42 8.70 9.69 3.19
N LEU A 43 8.20 10.67 3.95
CA LEU A 43 7.57 10.44 5.25
C LEU A 43 6.32 9.56 5.12
N LEU A 44 5.47 9.85 4.14
CA LEU A 44 4.29 9.05 3.86
C LEU A 44 4.66 7.62 3.46
N TYR A 45 5.61 7.46 2.56
CA TYR A 45 6.09 6.14 2.15
C TYR A 45 6.62 5.34 3.34
N PHE A 46 7.43 5.97 4.17
CA PHE A 46 8.01 5.33 5.36
C PHE A 46 6.93 4.87 6.35
N PHE A 47 5.92 5.71 6.57
CA PHE A 47 4.78 5.33 7.41
C PHE A 47 4.01 4.14 6.82
N LEU A 48 3.67 4.21 5.54
CA LEU A 48 2.94 3.14 4.85
C LEU A 48 3.71 1.82 4.88
N ALA A 49 5.02 1.85 4.64
CA ALA A 49 5.87 0.66 4.72
C ALA A 49 5.94 0.10 6.15
N ALA A 50 5.95 0.97 7.17
CA ALA A 50 6.01 0.55 8.56
C ALA A 50 4.73 -0.13 9.06
N VAL A 51 3.56 0.28 8.56
CA VAL A 51 2.25 -0.25 8.98
C VAL A 51 1.68 -1.31 8.05
N ALA A 52 2.31 -1.54 6.89
CA ALA A 52 1.88 -2.50 5.90
C ALA A 52 1.89 -3.94 6.44
N ASP A 53 0.90 -4.70 6.03
CA ASP A 53 0.89 -6.13 6.26
C ASP A 53 1.90 -6.86 5.34
N ARG A 54 1.91 -8.20 5.37
CA ARG A 54 2.80 -9.02 4.54
C ARG A 54 2.63 -8.83 3.03
N HIS A 55 1.51 -8.26 2.60
CA HIS A 55 1.20 -7.97 1.19
C HIS A 55 1.44 -6.50 0.82
N GLY A 56 1.93 -5.70 1.74
CA GLY A 56 2.10 -4.27 1.56
C GLY A 56 0.84 -3.44 1.80
N LEU A 57 -0.25 -4.07 2.25
CA LEU A 57 -1.56 -3.43 2.40
C LEU A 57 -1.72 -2.73 3.75
N SER A 58 -2.33 -1.57 3.70
CA SER A 58 -2.80 -0.84 4.88
C SER A 58 -4.05 -0.03 4.53
N PHE A 59 -4.80 0.37 5.56
CA PHE A 59 -5.89 1.32 5.41
C PHE A 59 -5.88 2.29 6.60
N TYR A 60 -5.66 3.55 6.31
CA TYR A 60 -5.69 4.65 7.26
C TYR A 60 -6.49 5.78 6.65
N SER A 61 -7.40 6.38 7.43
CA SER A 61 -8.12 7.56 6.99
C SER A 61 -7.16 8.74 6.79
N ASP A 62 -7.51 9.65 5.89
CA ASP A 62 -6.72 10.86 5.67
C ASP A 62 -6.60 11.69 6.95
N HIS A 63 -7.65 11.71 7.78
CA HIS A 63 -7.60 12.34 9.10
C HIS A 63 -6.52 11.71 9.99
N THR A 64 -6.42 10.39 10.01
CA THR A 64 -5.38 9.70 10.80
C THR A 64 -3.98 9.98 10.24
N LEU A 65 -3.83 9.95 8.93
CA LEU A 65 -2.54 10.23 8.28
C LEU A 65 -2.08 11.68 8.53
N THR A 66 -2.96 12.66 8.33
CA THR A 66 -2.64 14.08 8.59
C THR A 66 -2.25 14.31 10.04
N SER A 67 -2.97 13.71 10.97
CA SER A 67 -2.67 13.81 12.40
C SER A 67 -1.33 13.14 12.77
N ARG A 68 -1.12 11.91 12.32
CA ARG A 68 0.08 11.13 12.63
C ARG A 68 1.34 11.71 12.01
N LEU A 69 1.25 12.14 10.76
CA LEU A 69 2.38 12.69 10.01
C LEU A 69 2.54 14.20 10.19
N ARG A 70 1.59 14.87 10.84
CA ARG A 70 1.56 16.33 11.02
C ARG A 70 1.58 17.07 9.67
N LEU A 71 0.83 16.57 8.72
CA LEU A 71 0.68 17.15 7.39
C LEU A 71 -0.69 17.79 7.24
N SER A 72 -0.79 18.86 6.44
CA SER A 72 -2.09 19.35 6.00
C SER A 72 -2.73 18.38 4.99
N PRO A 73 -4.07 18.38 4.83
CA PRO A 73 -4.73 17.54 3.84
C PRO A 73 -4.19 17.73 2.40
N GLN A 74 -3.87 18.97 2.03
CA GLN A 74 -3.34 19.31 0.72
C GLN A 74 -1.92 18.75 0.51
N VAL A 75 -1.09 18.82 1.54
CA VAL A 75 0.27 18.27 1.51
C VAL A 75 0.24 16.75 1.48
N LEU A 76 -0.67 16.12 2.22
CA LEU A 76 -0.87 14.67 2.17
C LEU A 76 -1.26 14.20 0.77
N GLU A 77 -2.22 14.89 0.15
CA GLU A 77 -2.68 14.53 -1.21
C GLU A 77 -1.55 14.67 -2.23
N LYS A 78 -0.78 15.76 -2.15
CA LYS A 78 0.38 15.96 -3.01
C LYS A 78 1.45 14.87 -2.80
N ALA A 79 1.74 14.52 -1.57
CA ALA A 79 2.68 13.45 -1.23
C ALA A 79 2.21 12.09 -1.77
N ARG A 80 0.92 11.80 -1.64
CA ARG A 80 0.30 10.58 -2.20
C ARG A 80 0.45 10.55 -3.73
N GLN A 81 0.18 11.66 -4.38
CA GLN A 81 0.29 11.76 -5.83
C GLN A 81 1.73 11.53 -6.32
N GLU A 82 2.73 12.10 -5.63
CA GLU A 82 4.13 11.84 -5.95
C GLU A 82 4.48 10.35 -5.89
N LEU A 83 3.99 9.63 -4.88
CA LEU A 83 4.24 8.19 -4.74
C LEU A 83 3.51 7.37 -5.81
N LEU A 84 2.30 7.77 -6.19
CA LEU A 84 1.54 7.15 -7.28
C LEU A 84 2.23 7.35 -8.64
N ASP A 85 2.70 8.56 -8.92
CA ASP A 85 3.35 8.90 -10.18
C ASP A 85 4.66 8.14 -10.39
N ARG A 86 5.29 7.72 -9.29
CA ARG A 86 6.52 6.92 -9.33
C ARG A 86 6.30 5.42 -9.21
N ASP A 87 5.05 4.98 -9.22
CA ASP A 87 4.69 3.57 -9.11
C ASP A 87 5.23 2.89 -7.83
N LEU A 88 5.26 3.65 -6.74
CA LEU A 88 5.71 3.18 -5.43
C LEU A 88 4.57 2.67 -4.56
N ILE A 89 3.38 3.17 -4.79
CA ILE A 89 2.15 2.74 -4.12
C ILE A 89 1.01 2.57 -5.13
N ALA A 90 0.03 1.78 -4.76
CA ALA A 90 -1.30 1.76 -5.37
C ALA A 90 -2.31 2.26 -4.33
N TYR A 91 -3.33 2.98 -4.76
CA TYR A 91 -4.35 3.54 -3.91
C TYR A 91 -5.74 3.28 -4.48
N GLN A 92 -6.55 2.65 -3.68
CA GLN A 92 -7.98 2.47 -3.94
C GLN A 92 -8.72 2.59 -2.62
N LEU A 93 -9.37 3.71 -2.42
CA LEU A 93 -10.04 4.04 -1.15
C LEU A 93 -10.84 2.84 -0.58
N PRO A 94 -10.64 2.43 0.65
CA PRO A 94 -9.73 2.98 1.66
C PRO A 94 -8.32 2.36 1.69
N LEU A 95 -7.99 1.49 0.74
CA LEU A 95 -6.78 0.69 0.74
C LEU A 95 -5.60 1.42 0.08
N VAL A 96 -4.44 1.28 0.69
CA VAL A 96 -3.15 1.63 0.12
C VAL A 96 -2.27 0.40 0.11
N GLN A 97 -1.60 0.15 -1.00
CA GLN A 97 -0.61 -0.91 -1.13
C GLN A 97 0.75 -0.32 -1.44
N VAL A 98 1.74 -0.64 -0.61
CA VAL A 98 3.14 -0.39 -0.94
C VAL A 98 3.58 -1.46 -1.92
N LEU A 99 4.05 -1.03 -3.09
CA LEU A 99 4.45 -1.92 -4.18
C LEU A 99 5.91 -2.34 -4.06
N SER A 100 6.28 -3.42 -4.72
CA SER A 100 7.68 -3.70 -5.00
C SER A 100 8.26 -2.56 -5.83
N LEU A 101 9.53 -2.23 -5.61
CA LEU A 101 10.15 -1.15 -6.38
C LEU A 101 10.16 -1.48 -7.87
N PRO A 102 9.89 -0.49 -8.75
CA PRO A 102 9.93 -0.70 -10.19
C PRO A 102 11.29 -1.26 -10.64
N THR A 103 11.25 -2.21 -11.55
CA THR A 103 12.46 -2.71 -12.20
C THR A 103 12.75 -1.85 -13.43
N PRO A 104 13.99 -1.36 -13.62
CA PRO A 104 14.34 -0.61 -14.80
C PRO A 104 13.99 -1.37 -16.08
N GLY A 105 13.18 -0.78 -16.95
CA GLY A 105 12.76 -1.37 -18.22
C GLY A 105 11.41 -2.12 -18.22
N VAL A 106 10.76 -2.29 -17.07
CA VAL A 106 9.40 -2.87 -16.98
C VAL A 106 8.44 -1.82 -16.44
N SER A 107 8.01 -0.93 -17.30
CA SER A 107 6.87 -0.06 -17.01
C SER A 107 5.59 -0.88 -17.10
N ARG A 108 5.18 -1.50 -16.02
CA ARG A 108 3.84 -2.04 -15.89
C ARG A 108 2.93 -0.94 -15.37
N ARG A 109 2.43 -0.13 -16.29
CA ARG A 109 1.19 0.58 -16.03
C ARG A 109 0.08 -0.48 -15.99
N PRO A 110 -0.64 -0.69 -14.90
CA PRO A 110 -1.79 -1.59 -14.94
C PRO A 110 -2.76 -1.05 -15.98
N GLU A 111 -3.12 -1.88 -16.95
CA GLU A 111 -4.24 -1.58 -17.85
C GLU A 111 -5.49 -1.30 -17.00
N PRO A 112 -6.24 -0.23 -17.28
CA PRO A 112 -7.48 0.02 -16.58
C PRO A 112 -8.45 -1.14 -16.84
N GLY A 113 -8.67 -1.99 -15.87
CA GLY A 113 -9.51 -3.18 -15.93
C GLY A 113 -8.92 -4.46 -15.32
N GLN A 114 -7.59 -4.61 -15.25
CA GLN A 114 -6.99 -5.80 -14.65
C GLN A 114 -6.97 -5.79 -13.12
N GLY A 115 -7.01 -4.62 -12.48
CA GLY A 115 -7.04 -4.51 -11.03
C GLY A 115 -8.30 -5.10 -10.38
N LEU A 116 -9.43 -5.06 -11.07
CA LEU A 116 -10.70 -5.61 -10.59
C LEU A 116 -10.74 -7.14 -10.63
N ILE A 117 -10.04 -7.77 -11.59
CA ILE A 117 -9.99 -9.22 -11.73
C ILE A 117 -9.08 -9.83 -10.67
N GLN A 118 -7.93 -9.20 -10.39
CA GLN A 118 -7.02 -9.67 -9.33
C GLN A 118 -7.62 -9.47 -7.93
N PHE A 119 -8.40 -8.43 -7.71
CA PHE A 119 -9.07 -8.21 -6.44
C PHE A 119 -10.19 -9.22 -6.20
N GLY A 120 -10.96 -9.57 -7.23
CA GLY A 120 -11.96 -10.64 -7.18
C GLY A 120 -11.36 -12.00 -6.89
N GLU A 121 -10.19 -12.32 -7.43
CA GLU A 121 -9.47 -13.57 -7.18
C GLU A 121 -8.91 -13.60 -5.75
N LEU A 122 -8.40 -12.49 -5.25
CA LEU A 122 -7.90 -12.36 -3.87
C LEU A 122 -9.02 -12.52 -2.85
N LEU A 123 -10.21 -11.97 -3.12
CA LEU A 123 -11.40 -12.12 -2.26
C LEU A 123 -11.90 -13.57 -2.23
N ARG A 124 -11.77 -14.31 -3.33
CA ARG A 124 -12.11 -15.75 -3.36
C ARG A 124 -11.14 -16.58 -2.52
N GLN A 125 -9.85 -16.25 -2.50
CA GLN A 125 -8.85 -16.93 -1.68
C GLN A 125 -9.02 -16.67 -0.17
N VAL A 126 -9.64 -15.55 0.21
CA VAL A 126 -9.91 -15.18 1.60
C VAL A 126 -11.28 -15.71 2.09
N GLY A 127 -12.04 -16.37 1.22
CA GLY A 127 -13.30 -17.02 1.60
C GLY A 127 -14.47 -16.05 1.86
N VAL A 128 -14.39 -14.82 1.37
CA VAL A 128 -15.52 -13.89 1.40
C VAL A 128 -16.36 -14.12 0.14
N ALA A 129 -17.48 -14.81 0.29
CA ALA A 129 -18.44 -14.97 -0.79
C ALA A 129 -19.02 -13.60 -1.21
N PRO A 130 -19.14 -13.32 -2.52
CA PRO A 130 -19.84 -12.12 -2.96
C PRO A 130 -21.30 -12.21 -2.50
N ALA A 131 -21.80 -11.13 -1.92
CA ALA A 131 -23.20 -11.01 -1.54
C ALA A 131 -24.10 -11.31 -2.76
N ALA A 132 -24.97 -12.26 -2.60
CA ALA A 132 -25.95 -12.61 -3.65
C ALA A 132 -26.85 -11.39 -3.94
N ASP A 133 -26.98 -11.08 -5.20
CA ASP A 133 -27.88 -10.06 -5.71
C ASP A 133 -29.35 -10.42 -5.35
N PRO A 134 -30.09 -9.61 -4.58
CA PRO A 134 -31.45 -9.91 -4.17
C PRO A 134 -32.50 -9.71 -5.29
N SER A 135 -32.10 -9.49 -6.54
CA SER A 135 -33.02 -9.11 -7.64
C SER A 135 -33.59 -10.28 -8.44
N ARG A 136 -33.39 -11.54 -8.02
CA ARG A 136 -33.98 -12.68 -8.70
C ARG A 136 -34.99 -13.41 -7.86
N ASN A 137 -36.06 -12.74 -7.53
CA ASN A 137 -37.29 -13.45 -7.16
C ASN A 137 -38.53 -12.56 -7.40
N ALA A 138 -38.80 -12.28 -8.67
CA ALA A 138 -40.14 -11.85 -9.09
C ALA A 138 -40.88 -13.08 -9.62
N ALA A 139 -41.65 -13.68 -8.73
CA ALA A 139 -42.59 -14.73 -9.10
C ALA A 139 -43.60 -14.19 -10.11
N ASP A 140 -43.78 -14.93 -11.20
CA ASP A 140 -44.82 -14.74 -12.20
C ASP A 140 -46.17 -15.18 -11.61
N PRO A 141 -47.18 -14.29 -11.46
CA PRO A 141 -48.49 -14.65 -11.01
C PRO A 141 -49.47 -14.81 -12.19
N ARG A 142 -49.36 -15.88 -12.98
CA ARG A 142 -50.45 -16.28 -13.91
C ARG A 142 -50.65 -17.78 -13.95
N ARG A 143 -51.42 -18.26 -13.01
CA ARG A 143 -52.24 -19.44 -13.23
C ARG A 143 -53.66 -19.13 -12.79
N LYS A 144 -54.55 -18.98 -13.76
CA LYS A 144 -56.00 -19.05 -13.55
C LYS A 144 -56.41 -20.51 -13.46
N PRO A 145 -57.36 -20.85 -12.57
CA PRO A 145 -58.02 -22.14 -12.58
C PRO A 145 -59.21 -22.11 -13.55
N SER A 146 -59.42 -23.21 -14.23
CA SER A 146 -60.72 -23.61 -14.79
C SER A 146 -61.33 -24.64 -13.88
#